data_b8d200fbcc47bb3ad01259523950721a
#
_entry.id   b8d200fbcc47bb3ad01259523950721a
#
_cell.length_a   1.000
_cell.length_b   1.000
_cell.length_c   1.000
_cell.angle_alpha   90.00
_cell.angle_beta   90.00
_cell.angle_gamma   90.00
#
_symmetry.space_group_name_H-M   'P 1'
#
loop_
_entity.id
_entity.type
_entity.pdbx_description
1 polymer ?
#
loop_
_entity_poly.entity_id
_entity_poly.type
_entity_poly.pdbx_seq_one_letter_code
_entity_poly.pdbx_strand_id
1 'polypeptide(L)'
;KMSEKERLLKKINPNCFGGSESQFRLLMKYVPDENFKNINLILNNSSFDKIEKDKINILWIQHFVGVPEIKNIQSKDYWDKIDYFIFNSNWNYEKFRYKFDVPEHKSIVIRNAVEEIIPIKKNKDKIKLIYHSTPWRGLSVLLNVFEKLKSDQVELDVCSSTIIYGKEFYDKSD
;
A
#
# COMPACT_ATOMS: atom_id res chain seq x y z
N LYS A 1 -19.69 19.03 -12.32
CA LYS A 1 -18.26 18.97 -12.62
C LYS A 1 -17.64 18.00 -11.63
N MET A 2 -16.88 17.02 -12.10
CA MET A 2 -16.22 16.00 -11.25
C MET A 2 -15.19 16.69 -10.34
N SER A 3 -15.14 16.32 -9.07
CA SER A 3 -14.12 16.83 -8.14
C SER A 3 -12.73 16.24 -8.43
N GLU A 4 -11.68 16.87 -7.91
CA GLU A 4 -10.30 16.35 -8.06
C GLU A 4 -10.14 15.00 -7.36
N LYS A 5 -10.75 14.82 -6.18
CA LYS A 5 -10.77 13.55 -5.48
C LYS A 5 -11.45 12.43 -6.27
N GLU A 6 -12.61 12.72 -6.87
CA GLU A 6 -13.32 11.77 -7.73
C GLU A 6 -12.47 11.37 -8.93
N ARG A 7 -11.75 12.32 -9.54
CA ARG A 7 -10.81 12.08 -10.63
C ARG A 7 -9.69 11.14 -10.20
N LEU A 8 -9.10 11.38 -9.03
CA LEU A 8 -8.01 10.56 -8.52
C LEU A 8 -8.49 9.17 -8.08
N LEU A 9 -9.66 9.06 -7.43
CA LEU A 9 -10.23 7.77 -7.01
C LEU A 9 -10.53 6.84 -8.19
N LYS A 10 -10.82 7.36 -9.37
CA LYS A 10 -10.99 6.54 -10.58
C LYS A 10 -9.71 5.86 -11.06
N LYS A 11 -8.54 6.27 -10.54
CA LYS A 11 -7.25 5.68 -10.90
C LYS A 11 -6.93 4.38 -10.14
N ILE A 12 -7.69 4.08 -9.09
CA ILE A 12 -7.55 2.84 -8.33
C ILE A 12 -8.75 1.93 -8.57
N ASN A 13 -8.53 0.62 -8.44
CA ASN A 13 -9.62 -0.34 -8.53
C ASN A 13 -10.55 -0.18 -7.31
N PRO A 14 -11.86 0.12 -7.51
CA PRO A 14 -12.78 0.32 -6.39
C PRO A 14 -12.99 -0.95 -5.55
N ASN A 15 -12.76 -2.14 -6.11
CA ASN A 15 -12.95 -3.43 -5.48
C ASN A 15 -11.69 -3.97 -4.80
N CYS A 16 -10.56 -3.25 -4.86
CA CYS A 16 -9.34 -3.61 -4.17
C CYS A 16 -9.23 -2.86 -2.84
N PHE A 17 -8.94 -3.60 -1.76
CA PHE A 17 -8.82 -3.09 -0.40
C PHE A 17 -7.46 -3.44 0.23
N GLY A 18 -6.43 -3.59 -0.60
CA GLY A 18 -5.06 -3.74 -0.16
C GLY A 18 -4.54 -2.52 0.62
N GLY A 19 -3.38 -2.67 1.24
CA GLY A 19 -2.79 -1.59 2.05
C GLY A 19 -2.61 -0.28 1.27
N SER A 20 -2.18 -0.37 0.02
CA SER A 20 -1.95 0.79 -0.85
C SER A 20 -3.24 1.55 -1.16
N GLU A 21 -4.28 0.82 -1.57
CA GLU A 21 -5.59 1.41 -1.89
C GLU A 21 -6.26 1.99 -0.64
N SER A 22 -6.08 1.35 0.51
CA SER A 22 -6.59 1.84 1.79
C SER A 22 -5.93 3.16 2.18
N GLN A 23 -4.60 3.28 2.03
CA GLN A 23 -3.88 4.54 2.25
C GLN A 23 -4.33 5.64 1.28
N PHE A 24 -4.56 5.28 0.02
CA PHE A 24 -5.05 6.24 -0.97
C PHE A 24 -6.45 6.76 -0.62
N ARG A 25 -7.38 5.89 -0.21
CA ARG A 25 -8.72 6.29 0.25
C ARG A 25 -8.67 7.14 1.50
N LEU A 26 -7.78 6.80 2.45
CA LEU A 26 -7.57 7.57 3.66
C LEU A 26 -7.10 9.00 3.34
N LEU A 27 -6.14 9.14 2.41
CA LEU A 27 -5.70 10.44 1.92
C LEU A 27 -6.88 11.24 1.33
N MET A 28 -7.70 10.60 0.46
CA MET A 28 -8.88 11.25 -0.14
C MET A 28 -9.93 11.64 0.90
N LYS A 29 -10.03 10.90 2.01
CA LYS A 29 -10.97 11.20 3.09
C LYS A 29 -10.59 12.48 3.86
N TYR A 30 -9.32 12.64 4.18
CA TYR A 30 -8.88 13.67 5.13
C TYR A 30 -8.30 14.94 4.47
N VAL A 31 -7.76 14.86 3.28
CA VAL A 31 -7.18 16.03 2.59
C VAL A 31 -8.27 16.75 1.79
N PRO A 32 -8.43 18.08 1.91
CA PRO A 32 -9.40 18.85 1.14
C PRO A 32 -9.23 18.73 -0.38
N ASP A 33 -10.33 18.83 -1.14
CA ASP A 33 -10.34 18.65 -2.61
C ASP A 33 -9.43 19.65 -3.34
N GLU A 34 -9.42 20.89 -2.88
CA GLU A 34 -8.60 21.97 -3.45
C GLU A 34 -7.09 21.68 -3.40
N ASN A 35 -6.62 20.88 -2.46
CA ASN A 35 -5.21 20.52 -2.34
C ASN A 35 -4.76 19.57 -3.46
N PHE A 36 -5.70 18.95 -4.18
CA PHE A 36 -5.38 18.08 -5.32
C PHE A 36 -5.44 18.81 -6.67
N LYS A 37 -5.74 20.11 -6.67
CA LYS A 37 -5.71 20.91 -7.87
C LYS A 37 -4.31 20.86 -8.49
N ASN A 38 -4.25 20.53 -9.78
CA ASN A 38 -3.00 20.38 -10.54
C ASN A 38 -2.10 19.19 -10.11
N ILE A 39 -2.53 18.31 -9.22
CA ILE A 39 -1.78 17.12 -8.83
C ILE A 39 -2.24 15.91 -9.64
N ASN A 40 -1.27 15.17 -10.15
CA ASN A 40 -1.43 13.82 -10.64
C ASN A 40 -0.76 12.85 -9.65
N LEU A 41 -1.56 12.18 -8.83
CA LEU A 41 -1.08 11.19 -7.88
C LEU A 41 -1.11 9.80 -8.53
N ILE A 42 0.05 9.17 -8.64
CA ILE A 42 0.27 7.86 -9.26
C ILE A 42 0.63 6.87 -8.14
N LEU A 43 -0.18 5.83 -7.96
CA LEU A 43 0.03 4.84 -6.91
C LEU A 43 0.73 3.60 -7.47
N ASN A 44 1.91 3.27 -6.95
CA ASN A 44 2.65 2.02 -7.21
C ASN A 44 2.87 1.63 -8.68
N ASN A 45 2.75 2.55 -9.62
CA ASN A 45 2.86 2.24 -11.04
C ASN A 45 3.72 3.26 -11.77
N SER A 46 4.88 2.83 -12.25
CA SER A 46 5.82 3.69 -12.98
C SER A 46 5.62 3.68 -14.50
N SER A 47 4.43 3.39 -14.97
CA SER A 47 4.14 3.43 -16.41
C SER A 47 4.08 4.87 -16.94
N PHE A 48 4.65 5.11 -18.12
CA PHE A 48 4.68 6.44 -18.74
C PHE A 48 3.29 6.96 -19.13
N ASP A 49 2.33 6.10 -19.40
CA ASP A 49 0.93 6.46 -19.69
C ASP A 49 0.19 7.07 -18.47
N LYS A 50 0.74 6.93 -17.26
CA LYS A 50 0.19 7.53 -16.05
C LYS A 50 0.60 8.98 -15.82
N ILE A 51 1.55 9.49 -16.60
CA ILE A 51 2.08 10.85 -16.49
C ILE A 51 1.15 11.82 -17.19
N GLU A 52 0.77 12.91 -16.51
CA GLU A 52 -0.05 13.99 -17.04
C GLU A 52 0.83 15.24 -17.26
N LYS A 53 0.86 15.79 -18.50
CA LYS A 53 1.80 16.87 -18.88
C LYS A 53 1.64 18.15 -18.07
N ASP A 54 0.39 18.54 -17.77
CA ASP A 54 0.08 19.83 -17.14
C ASP A 54 -0.19 19.71 -15.64
N LYS A 55 0.34 18.65 -15.03
CA LYS A 55 0.15 18.34 -13.62
C LYS A 55 1.48 18.12 -12.91
N ILE A 56 1.48 18.37 -11.61
CA ILE A 56 2.55 17.92 -10.72
C ILE A 56 2.42 16.41 -10.56
N ASN A 57 3.35 15.66 -11.15
CA ASN A 57 3.33 14.21 -11.13
C ASN A 57 4.02 13.69 -9.86
N ILE A 58 3.25 13.05 -9.00
CA ILE A 58 3.73 12.47 -7.75
C ILE A 58 3.59 10.95 -7.82
N LEU A 59 4.71 10.23 -7.75
CA LEU A 59 4.71 8.78 -7.64
C LEU A 59 4.76 8.36 -6.17
N TRP A 60 3.64 7.81 -5.67
CA TRP A 60 3.54 7.29 -4.31
C TRP A 60 3.82 5.79 -4.28
N ILE A 61 4.94 5.43 -3.67
CA ILE A 61 5.50 4.07 -3.66
C ILE A 61 5.19 3.40 -2.32
N GLN A 62 4.31 2.43 -2.35
CA GLN A 62 3.95 1.56 -1.23
C GLN A 62 4.53 0.15 -1.38
N HIS A 63 4.97 -0.22 -2.59
CA HIS A 63 5.57 -1.50 -2.93
C HIS A 63 7.07 -1.53 -2.60
N PHE A 64 7.60 -2.74 -2.48
CA PHE A 64 9.04 -2.91 -2.38
C PHE A 64 9.73 -2.85 -3.76
N VAL A 65 11.03 -2.69 -3.76
CA VAL A 65 11.88 -2.40 -4.94
C VAL A 65 11.92 -3.49 -6.02
N GLY A 66 11.34 -4.67 -5.79
CA GLY A 66 11.41 -5.83 -6.71
C GLY A 66 10.18 -6.08 -7.57
N VAL A 67 9.13 -5.26 -7.44
CA VAL A 67 7.89 -5.52 -8.20
C VAL A 67 7.95 -4.97 -9.62
N PRO A 68 7.36 -5.69 -10.63
CA PRO A 68 7.43 -5.29 -12.05
C PRO A 68 6.78 -3.94 -12.37
N GLU A 69 5.74 -3.55 -11.62
CA GLU A 69 4.94 -2.35 -11.85
C GLU A 69 5.75 -1.05 -11.74
N ILE A 70 6.88 -1.10 -11.04
CA ILE A 70 7.76 0.06 -10.82
C ILE A 70 9.08 0.00 -11.61
N LYS A 71 9.18 -0.88 -12.62
CA LYS A 71 10.43 -1.09 -13.38
C LYS A 71 10.97 0.16 -14.06
N ASN A 72 10.11 1.09 -14.49
CA ASN A 72 10.54 2.30 -15.18
C ASN A 72 11.24 3.31 -14.26
N ILE A 73 11.19 3.12 -12.93
CA ILE A 73 11.98 3.94 -11.98
C ILE A 73 13.49 3.81 -12.22
N GLN A 74 13.97 2.75 -12.86
CA GLN A 74 15.37 2.62 -13.24
C GLN A 74 15.80 3.57 -14.38
N SER A 75 14.84 4.21 -15.06
CA SER A 75 15.11 5.10 -16.20
C SER A 75 15.14 6.56 -15.75
N LYS A 76 16.24 7.26 -16.10
CA LYS A 76 16.35 8.70 -15.89
C LYS A 76 15.25 9.48 -16.63
N ASP A 77 14.86 9.05 -17.83
CA ASP A 77 13.77 9.67 -18.60
C ASP A 77 12.44 9.64 -17.84
N TYR A 78 12.25 8.64 -16.98
CA TYR A 78 11.08 8.58 -16.11
C TYR A 78 11.20 9.60 -14.96
N TRP A 79 12.38 9.73 -14.33
CA TRP A 79 12.59 10.68 -13.23
C TRP A 79 12.36 12.12 -13.65
N ASP A 80 12.76 12.47 -14.89
CA ASP A 80 12.61 13.83 -15.42
C ASP A 80 11.14 14.25 -15.57
N LYS A 81 10.24 13.25 -15.64
CA LYS A 81 8.79 13.46 -15.76
C LYS A 81 8.03 13.36 -14.43
N ILE A 82 8.72 12.96 -13.37
CA ILE A 82 8.15 12.90 -12.01
C ILE A 82 8.68 14.07 -11.20
N ASP A 83 7.78 14.81 -10.59
CA ASP A 83 8.15 15.94 -9.74
C ASP A 83 8.55 15.46 -8.34
N TYR A 84 7.82 14.49 -7.77
CA TYR A 84 8.12 13.94 -6.44
C TYR A 84 7.90 12.43 -6.38
N PHE A 85 8.80 11.77 -5.62
CA PHE A 85 8.66 10.39 -5.20
C PHE A 85 8.30 10.36 -3.71
N ILE A 86 7.21 9.69 -3.34
CA ILE A 86 6.81 9.51 -1.95
C ILE A 86 7.03 8.05 -1.56
N PHE A 87 7.80 7.83 -0.50
CA PHE A 87 8.07 6.52 0.08
C PHE A 87 7.37 6.37 1.43
N ASN A 88 6.90 5.17 1.77
CA ASN A 88 6.20 4.89 3.02
C ASN A 88 7.12 4.73 4.23
N SER A 89 8.44 4.65 4.03
CA SER A 89 9.44 4.53 5.11
C SER A 89 10.84 4.89 4.62
N ASN A 90 11.73 5.23 5.54
CA ASN A 90 13.15 5.42 5.26
C ASN A 90 13.78 4.15 4.68
N TRP A 91 13.41 2.97 5.22
CA TRP A 91 13.90 1.70 4.71
C TRP A 91 13.53 1.49 3.24
N ASN A 92 12.28 1.80 2.86
CA ASN A 92 11.85 1.69 1.47
C ASN A 92 12.61 2.68 0.58
N TYR A 93 12.72 3.95 0.99
CA TYR A 93 13.50 4.97 0.29
C TYR A 93 14.95 4.53 0.05
N GLU A 94 15.65 4.05 1.08
CA GLU A 94 17.04 3.58 0.98
C GLU A 94 17.20 2.42 -0.02
N LYS A 95 16.23 1.48 -0.07
CA LYS A 95 16.24 0.40 -1.05
C LYS A 95 16.12 0.90 -2.49
N PHE A 96 15.27 1.89 -2.73
CA PHE A 96 15.13 2.52 -4.04
C PHE A 96 16.34 3.37 -4.39
N ARG A 97 16.88 4.13 -3.45
CA ARG A 97 18.10 4.91 -3.63
C ARG A 97 19.27 4.00 -4.00
N TYR A 98 19.47 2.93 -3.25
CA TYR A 98 20.58 1.99 -3.50
C TYR A 98 20.46 1.27 -4.84
N LYS A 99 19.26 0.86 -5.23
CA LYS A 99 19.06 0.05 -6.44
C LYS A 99 18.92 0.87 -7.71
N PHE A 100 18.28 2.02 -7.64
CA PHE A 100 17.88 2.81 -8.81
C PHE A 100 18.47 4.22 -8.82
N ASP A 101 19.17 4.63 -7.77
CA ASP A 101 19.77 5.97 -7.62
C ASP A 101 18.71 7.09 -7.77
N VAL A 102 17.52 6.88 -7.21
CA VAL A 102 16.44 7.88 -7.29
C VAL A 102 16.88 9.22 -6.69
N PRO A 103 16.53 10.36 -7.32
CA PRO A 103 17.04 11.66 -6.92
C PRO A 103 16.54 12.06 -5.53
N GLU A 104 17.47 12.34 -4.63
CA GLU A 104 17.18 12.71 -3.24
C GLU A 104 16.32 13.97 -3.16
N HIS A 105 16.62 15.00 -3.97
CA HIS A 105 15.91 16.28 -3.96
C HIS A 105 14.43 16.20 -4.41
N LYS A 106 14.03 15.08 -5.03
CA LYS A 106 12.64 14.78 -5.39
C LYS A 106 11.99 13.76 -4.45
N SER A 107 12.72 13.20 -3.49
CA SER A 107 12.28 12.07 -2.66
C SER A 107 11.81 12.55 -1.28
N ILE A 108 10.62 12.10 -0.89
CA ILE A 108 10.00 12.45 0.39
C ILE A 108 9.54 11.15 1.08
N VAL A 109 9.76 11.06 2.39
CA VAL A 109 9.25 9.95 3.19
C VAL A 109 8.01 10.41 3.96
N ILE A 110 6.86 9.81 3.61
CA ILE A 110 5.59 10.01 4.32
C ILE A 110 5.09 8.64 4.77
N ARG A 111 5.04 8.43 6.09
CA ARG A 111 4.60 7.16 6.66
C ARG A 111 3.11 6.94 6.45
N ASN A 112 2.72 5.67 6.40
CA ASN A 112 1.32 5.29 6.34
C ASN A 112 0.58 5.80 7.58
N ALA A 113 -0.63 6.32 7.35
CA ALA A 113 -1.52 6.75 8.41
C ALA A 113 -2.49 5.62 8.81
N VAL A 114 -3.01 5.72 10.02
CA VAL A 114 -4.10 4.90 10.51
C VAL A 114 -5.16 5.80 11.13
N GLU A 115 -6.41 5.36 11.08
CA GLU A 115 -7.48 6.04 11.83
C GLU A 115 -7.30 5.78 13.33
N GLU A 116 -7.83 6.68 14.14
CA GLU A 116 -7.83 6.50 15.59
C GLU A 116 -8.54 5.21 15.98
N ILE A 117 -7.88 4.39 16.79
CA ILE A 117 -8.43 3.13 17.29
C ILE A 117 -8.86 3.37 18.73
N ILE A 118 -10.16 3.24 18.98
CA ILE A 118 -10.71 3.35 20.35
C ILE A 118 -10.24 2.11 21.13
N PRO A 119 -9.53 2.30 22.24
CA PRO A 119 -9.09 1.19 23.09
C PRO A 119 -10.27 0.39 23.62
N ILE A 120 -10.23 -0.92 23.48
CA ILE A 120 -11.19 -1.83 24.07
C ILE A 120 -10.57 -2.60 25.23
N LYS A 121 -11.38 -2.86 26.26
CA LYS A 121 -10.95 -3.71 27.38
C LYS A 121 -10.77 -5.14 26.85
N LYS A 122 -9.56 -5.65 26.97
CA LYS A 122 -9.24 -7.05 26.57
C LYS A 122 -9.48 -7.98 27.74
N ASN A 123 -10.10 -9.13 27.47
CA ASN A 123 -10.09 -10.26 28.40
C ASN A 123 -8.65 -10.81 28.49
N LYS A 124 -8.18 -11.05 29.72
CA LYS A 124 -6.81 -11.50 29.99
C LYS A 124 -6.74 -13.00 30.34
N ASP A 125 -7.87 -13.70 30.28
CA ASP A 125 -7.93 -15.11 30.68
C ASP A 125 -7.20 -16.01 29.69
N LYS A 126 -7.11 -15.57 28.42
CA LYS A 126 -6.39 -16.29 27.37
C LYS A 126 -5.56 -15.33 26.52
N ILE A 127 -4.48 -15.84 25.97
CA ILE A 127 -3.68 -15.15 24.94
C ILE A 127 -4.39 -15.34 23.59
N LYS A 128 -4.86 -14.25 23.01
CA LYS A 128 -5.46 -14.26 21.68
C LYS A 128 -4.44 -13.80 20.63
N LEU A 129 -4.13 -14.71 19.73
CA LEU A 129 -3.31 -14.45 18.55
C LEU A 129 -4.23 -14.19 17.37
N ILE A 130 -3.82 -13.31 16.48
CA ILE A 130 -4.50 -13.10 15.21
C ILE A 130 -3.51 -13.23 14.06
N TYR A 131 -3.86 -14.03 13.06
CA TYR A 131 -3.21 -14.01 11.76
C TYR A 131 -4.04 -13.14 10.81
N HIS A 132 -3.44 -12.04 10.36
CA HIS A 132 -4.10 -11.05 9.52
C HIS A 132 -3.25 -10.78 8.28
N SER A 133 -3.23 -11.74 7.36
CA SER A 133 -2.48 -11.62 6.10
C SER A 133 -2.99 -12.64 5.08
N THR A 134 -2.45 -12.56 3.85
CA THR A 134 -2.73 -13.54 2.80
C THR A 134 -2.15 -14.91 3.11
N PRO A 135 -2.77 -16.02 2.66
CA PRO A 135 -2.38 -17.38 3.05
C PRO A 135 -0.90 -17.71 2.81
N TRP A 136 -0.34 -17.27 1.69
CA TRP A 136 1.08 -17.55 1.33
C TRP A 136 2.12 -16.83 2.18
N ARG A 137 1.72 -15.96 3.11
CA ARG A 137 2.65 -15.27 4.03
C ARG A 137 2.92 -16.07 5.29
N GLY A 138 2.95 -17.39 5.18
CA GLY A 138 3.34 -18.29 6.27
C GLY A 138 2.18 -18.81 7.11
N LEU A 139 0.93 -18.75 6.64
CA LEU A 139 -0.21 -19.30 7.38
C LEU A 139 -0.02 -20.79 7.68
N SER A 140 0.41 -21.59 6.71
CA SER A 140 0.66 -23.02 6.87
C SER A 140 1.72 -23.31 7.94
N VAL A 141 2.77 -22.49 8.01
CA VAL A 141 3.80 -22.61 9.04
C VAL A 141 3.22 -22.29 10.42
N LEU A 142 2.45 -21.21 10.52
CA LEU A 142 1.81 -20.83 11.77
C LEU A 142 0.84 -21.92 12.28
N LEU A 143 0.01 -22.46 11.41
CA LEU A 143 -0.94 -23.54 11.78
C LEU A 143 -0.20 -24.79 12.29
N ASN A 144 0.86 -25.20 11.60
CA ASN A 144 1.69 -26.34 12.03
C ASN A 144 2.35 -26.10 13.39
N VAL A 145 2.77 -24.88 13.69
CA VAL A 145 3.34 -24.53 15.00
C VAL A 145 2.25 -24.52 16.07
N PHE A 146 1.11 -23.90 15.74
CA PHE A 146 -0.01 -23.77 16.67
C PHE A 146 -0.59 -25.13 17.07
N GLU A 147 -0.73 -26.06 16.13
CA GLU A 147 -1.16 -27.45 16.40
C GLU A 147 -0.25 -28.17 17.40
N LYS A 148 1.07 -27.90 17.35
CA LYS A 148 2.06 -28.47 18.28
C LYS A 148 2.07 -27.81 19.64
N LEU A 149 1.54 -26.61 19.77
CA LEU A 149 1.57 -25.84 21.01
C LEU A 149 0.74 -26.48 22.14
N LYS A 150 -0.39 -27.15 21.80
CA LYS A 150 -1.27 -27.91 22.71
C LYS A 150 -1.57 -27.16 24.03
N SER A 151 -1.91 -25.89 23.95
CA SER A 151 -2.17 -25.03 25.11
C SER A 151 -3.60 -24.51 25.11
N ASP A 152 -4.33 -24.73 26.19
CA ASP A 152 -5.67 -24.19 26.40
C ASP A 152 -5.69 -22.69 26.68
N GLN A 153 -4.53 -22.10 26.93
CA GLN A 153 -4.39 -20.67 27.26
C GLN A 153 -4.20 -19.79 26.04
N VAL A 154 -4.05 -20.37 24.85
CA VAL A 154 -3.80 -19.66 23.61
C VAL A 154 -4.89 -19.97 22.60
N GLU A 155 -5.48 -18.92 22.02
CA GLU A 155 -6.45 -19.00 20.93
C GLU A 155 -5.86 -18.34 19.68
N LEU A 156 -6.15 -18.87 18.50
CA LEU A 156 -5.71 -18.31 17.23
C LEU A 156 -6.92 -18.00 16.33
N ASP A 157 -7.08 -16.71 16.05
CA ASP A 157 -8.05 -16.24 15.07
C ASP A 157 -7.33 -16.06 13.70
N VAL A 158 -7.87 -16.67 12.65
CA VAL A 158 -7.31 -16.55 11.30
C VAL A 158 -8.23 -15.73 10.42
N CYS A 159 -7.79 -14.52 10.09
CA CYS A 159 -8.44 -13.61 9.14
C CYS A 159 -7.58 -13.56 7.86
N SER A 160 -7.76 -14.52 6.97
CA SER A 160 -6.93 -14.67 5.78
C SER A 160 -7.78 -14.85 4.53
N SER A 161 -7.55 -13.98 3.54
CA SER A 161 -8.22 -14.06 2.24
C SER A 161 -7.45 -13.27 1.19
N THR A 162 -7.58 -13.66 -0.06
CA THR A 162 -7.07 -12.95 -1.23
C THR A 162 -8.09 -11.98 -1.83
N ILE A 163 -9.33 -12.02 -1.36
CA ILE A 163 -10.45 -11.17 -1.85
C ILE A 163 -10.15 -9.66 -1.70
N ILE A 164 -9.25 -9.27 -0.79
CA ILE A 164 -8.81 -7.89 -0.61
C ILE A 164 -8.13 -7.30 -1.85
N TYR A 165 -7.63 -8.15 -2.76
CA TYR A 165 -7.06 -7.75 -4.05
C TYR A 165 -8.07 -7.75 -5.19
N GLY A 166 -9.36 -7.96 -4.87
CA GLY A 166 -10.46 -8.02 -5.82
C GLY A 166 -10.82 -9.45 -6.22
N LYS A 167 -12.08 -9.61 -6.66
CA LYS A 167 -12.64 -10.92 -7.00
C LYS A 167 -11.85 -11.65 -8.09
N GLU A 168 -11.42 -10.93 -9.13
CA GLU A 168 -10.65 -11.53 -10.23
C GLU A 168 -9.33 -12.15 -9.76
N PHE A 169 -8.68 -11.52 -8.78
CA PHE A 169 -7.46 -12.07 -8.18
C PHE A 169 -7.77 -13.29 -7.29
N TYR A 170 -8.84 -13.21 -6.51
CA TYR A 170 -9.33 -14.31 -5.68
C TYR A 170 -9.62 -15.55 -6.52
N ASP A 171 -10.39 -15.41 -7.61
CA ASP A 171 -10.80 -16.50 -8.49
C ASP A 171 -9.60 -17.18 -9.23
N LYS A 172 -8.45 -16.50 -9.31
CA LYS A 172 -7.21 -17.04 -9.92
C LYS A 172 -6.23 -17.62 -8.91
N SER A 173 -6.42 -17.38 -7.62
CA SER A 173 -5.47 -17.76 -6.56
C SER A 173 -5.91 -18.97 -5.73
N ASP A 174 -7.12 -19.46 -5.95
CA ASP A 174 -7.66 -20.73 -5.45
C ASP A 174 -7.46 -21.82 -6.52
#